data_eae356270dffb7b69041969faf322cee
#
_entry.id   eae356270dffb7b69041969faf322cee
#
_cell.length_a   1.000
_cell.length_b   1.000
_cell.length_c   1.000
_cell.angle_alpha   90.00
_cell.angle_beta   90.00
_cell.angle_gamma   90.00
#
_symmetry.space_group_name_H-M   'P 1'
#
loop_
_entity.id
_entity.type
_entity.pdbx_description
1 polymer ?
#
loop_
_entity_poly.entity_id
_entity_poly.type
_entity_poly.pdbx_seq_one_letter_code
_entity_poly.pdbx_strand_id
1 'polypeptide(L)'
;MNSKQIDVMVADASHEIYVDKILNTIKEAAKVRGTGIAERTHEYLATKIKEGKAIIALDGDEFAGFTYIESWGNKTYVATSGLIVHPKYRGLGLSKRIKAASFRLARLRWPKAKLFSLTSGGAVMKMNTELGYVPVTFNELTDDEAFWKGCEACTNHEILVSKDRKFCICTAMLYDPAKHADDTI
;
A
#
# COMPACT_ATOMS: atom_id res chain seq x y z
N MET A 1 24.73 20.54 5.44
CA MET A 1 23.78 20.20 4.35
C MET A 1 22.38 20.30 4.92
N ASN A 2 21.60 21.28 4.47
CA ASN A 2 20.18 21.33 4.83
C ASN A 2 19.51 20.10 4.24
N SER A 3 19.11 19.15 5.11
CA SER A 3 18.18 18.10 4.70
C SER A 3 16.88 18.81 4.32
N LYS A 4 16.64 18.98 3.02
CA LYS A 4 15.34 19.41 2.54
C LYS A 4 14.29 18.49 3.19
N GLN A 5 13.38 19.09 3.90
CA GLN A 5 12.35 18.33 4.60
C GLN A 5 11.39 17.77 3.57
N ILE A 6 11.41 16.44 3.37
CA ILE A 6 10.46 15.77 2.49
C ILE A 6 9.09 15.82 3.17
N ASP A 7 8.11 16.40 2.49
CA ASP A 7 6.74 16.48 2.97
C ASP A 7 5.98 15.18 2.64
N VAL A 8 5.28 14.63 3.63
CA VAL A 8 4.42 13.46 3.49
C VAL A 8 3.00 13.88 3.83
N MET A 9 2.09 13.75 2.87
CA MET A 9 0.74 14.29 2.98
C MET A 9 -0.30 13.40 2.27
N VAL A 10 -1.56 13.60 2.62
CA VAL A 10 -2.67 13.04 1.84
C VAL A 10 -2.70 13.74 0.49
N ALA A 11 -2.71 12.95 -0.59
CA ALA A 11 -2.78 13.48 -1.94
C ALA A 11 -4.18 14.03 -2.25
N ASP A 12 -4.22 15.07 -3.05
CA ASP A 12 -5.43 15.66 -3.62
C ASP A 12 -5.32 15.82 -5.14
N ALA A 13 -6.35 16.35 -5.78
CA ALA A 13 -6.42 16.47 -7.24
C ALA A 13 -5.23 17.22 -7.87
N SER A 14 -4.57 18.13 -7.16
CA SER A 14 -3.39 18.86 -7.65
C SER A 14 -2.18 17.93 -7.87
N HIS A 15 -2.15 16.78 -7.22
CA HIS A 15 -1.09 15.79 -7.32
C HIS A 15 -1.27 14.79 -8.49
N GLU A 16 -2.34 14.90 -9.28
CA GLU A 16 -2.55 14.06 -10.46
C GLU A 16 -1.40 14.16 -11.46
N ILE A 17 -0.72 15.29 -11.52
CA ILE A 17 0.45 15.50 -12.37
C ILE A 17 1.61 14.51 -12.11
N TYR A 18 1.64 13.86 -10.95
CA TYR A 18 2.68 12.89 -10.58
C TYR A 18 2.35 11.45 -10.99
N VAL A 19 1.14 11.16 -11.50
CA VAL A 19 0.68 9.78 -11.76
C VAL A 19 1.64 9.01 -12.68
N ASP A 20 2.08 9.61 -13.77
CA ASP A 20 2.99 8.95 -14.71
C ASP A 20 4.34 8.64 -14.07
N LYS A 21 4.84 9.54 -13.22
CA LYS A 21 6.09 9.33 -12.49
C LYS A 21 5.96 8.23 -11.44
N ILE A 22 4.80 8.14 -10.77
CA ILE A 22 4.48 7.05 -9.84
C ILE A 22 4.46 5.72 -10.58
N LEU A 23 3.74 5.62 -11.70
CA LEU A 23 3.65 4.41 -12.51
C LEU A 23 5.02 3.94 -13.01
N ASN A 24 5.83 4.86 -13.53
CA ASN A 24 7.18 4.55 -13.98
C ASN A 24 8.06 4.03 -12.82
N THR A 25 7.97 4.65 -11.64
CA THR A 25 8.72 4.21 -10.46
C THR A 25 8.29 2.81 -10.01
N ILE A 26 7.00 2.50 -10.04
CA ILE A 26 6.47 1.16 -9.75
C ILE A 26 6.99 0.14 -10.76
N LYS A 27 6.93 0.45 -12.05
CA LYS A 27 7.38 -0.42 -13.13
C LYS A 27 8.87 -0.75 -13.04
N GLU A 28 9.71 0.26 -12.80
CA GLU A 28 11.15 0.04 -12.63
C GLU A 28 11.46 -0.78 -11.37
N ALA A 29 10.76 -0.54 -10.25
CA ALA A 29 10.92 -1.33 -9.04
C ALA A 29 10.53 -2.80 -9.25
N ALA A 30 9.48 -3.08 -10.02
CA ALA A 30 9.05 -4.43 -10.35
C ALA A 30 10.13 -5.21 -11.14
N LYS A 31 10.79 -4.57 -12.10
CA LYS A 31 11.89 -5.18 -12.87
C LYS A 31 13.04 -5.60 -11.97
N VAL A 32 13.43 -4.75 -11.02
CA VAL A 32 14.57 -5.01 -10.13
C VAL A 32 14.27 -6.13 -9.14
N ARG A 33 13.04 -6.20 -8.62
CA ARG A 33 12.68 -7.18 -7.59
C ARG A 33 12.47 -8.58 -8.12
N GLY A 34 12.15 -8.76 -9.41
CA GLY A 34 11.77 -10.04 -9.99
C GLY A 34 10.53 -10.67 -9.35
N THR A 35 9.87 -9.98 -8.42
CA THR A 35 8.61 -10.36 -7.79
C THR A 35 7.51 -9.46 -8.32
N GLY A 36 6.36 -10.06 -8.64
CA GLY A 36 5.26 -9.32 -9.24
C GLY A 36 4.78 -8.16 -8.36
N ILE A 37 4.84 -6.98 -8.92
CA ILE A 37 4.00 -5.87 -8.47
C ILE A 37 2.90 -5.77 -9.52
N ALA A 38 1.64 -5.92 -9.09
CA ALA A 38 0.50 -5.82 -10.00
C ALA A 38 0.53 -4.46 -10.73
N GLU A 39 0.30 -4.48 -12.04
CA GLU A 39 0.21 -3.25 -12.84
C GLU A 39 -1.01 -2.42 -12.43
N ARG A 40 -0.87 -1.09 -12.53
CA ARG A 40 -1.95 -0.13 -12.29
C ARG A 40 -2.08 0.75 -13.51
N THR A 41 -3.32 1.16 -13.80
CA THR A 41 -3.59 2.15 -14.84
C THR A 41 -3.43 3.57 -14.29
N HIS A 42 -3.18 4.51 -15.21
CA HIS A 42 -3.18 5.95 -14.89
C HIS A 42 -4.49 6.37 -14.20
N GLU A 43 -5.62 6.00 -14.79
CA GLU A 43 -6.95 6.33 -14.29
C GLU A 43 -7.21 5.79 -12.88
N TYR A 44 -6.78 4.56 -12.61
CA TYR A 44 -6.93 3.95 -11.28
C TYR A 44 -6.18 4.76 -10.21
N LEU A 45 -4.91 5.11 -10.43
CA LEU A 45 -4.15 5.91 -9.46
C LEU A 45 -4.66 7.35 -9.35
N ALA A 46 -5.04 7.98 -10.47
CA ALA A 46 -5.64 9.31 -10.47
C ALA A 46 -6.91 9.35 -9.61
N THR A 47 -7.75 8.31 -9.69
CA THR A 47 -8.95 8.17 -8.87
C THR A 47 -8.59 8.09 -7.36
N LYS A 48 -7.58 7.29 -6.97
CA LYS A 48 -7.14 7.21 -5.56
C LYS A 48 -6.65 8.56 -5.04
N ILE A 49 -5.94 9.32 -5.86
CA ILE A 49 -5.46 10.66 -5.54
C ILE A 49 -6.63 11.63 -5.34
N LYS A 50 -7.55 11.70 -6.29
CA LYS A 50 -8.73 12.59 -6.24
C LYS A 50 -9.66 12.30 -5.07
N GLU A 51 -9.80 11.02 -4.71
CA GLU A 51 -10.64 10.59 -3.58
C GLU A 51 -9.98 10.77 -2.20
N GLY A 52 -8.75 11.28 -2.14
CA GLY A 52 -8.00 11.41 -0.89
C GLY A 52 -7.67 10.05 -0.24
N LYS A 53 -7.49 9.01 -1.05
CA LYS A 53 -7.11 7.64 -0.64
C LYS A 53 -5.64 7.36 -0.84
N ALA A 54 -4.84 8.35 -1.14
CA ALA A 54 -3.42 8.20 -1.38
C ALA A 54 -2.59 9.10 -0.47
N ILE A 55 -1.38 8.63 -0.17
CA ILE A 55 -0.32 9.42 0.48
C ILE A 55 0.75 9.67 -0.57
N ILE A 56 1.20 10.91 -0.66
CA ILE A 56 2.31 11.32 -1.51
C ILE A 56 3.41 11.96 -0.67
N ALA A 57 4.66 11.71 -1.07
CA ALA A 57 5.83 12.36 -0.51
C ALA A 57 6.51 13.19 -1.58
N LEU A 58 6.81 14.45 -1.26
CA LEU A 58 7.44 15.43 -2.15
C LEU A 58 8.66 16.07 -1.51
N ASP A 59 9.71 16.26 -2.29
CA ASP A 59 10.87 17.11 -1.98
C ASP A 59 10.74 18.39 -2.80
N GLY A 60 10.06 19.41 -2.24
CA GLY A 60 9.56 20.53 -3.04
C GLY A 60 8.56 20.04 -4.08
N ASP A 61 8.87 20.23 -5.36
CA ASP A 61 8.03 19.76 -6.47
C ASP A 61 8.48 18.39 -7.02
N GLU A 62 9.49 17.77 -6.41
CA GLU A 62 9.99 16.47 -6.86
C GLU A 62 9.26 15.31 -6.17
N PHE A 63 8.79 14.35 -6.96
CA PHE A 63 8.21 13.12 -6.46
C PHE A 63 9.23 12.28 -5.68
N ALA A 64 8.91 11.95 -4.44
CA ALA A 64 9.77 11.14 -3.57
C ALA A 64 9.17 9.78 -3.21
N GLY A 65 7.84 9.66 -3.07
CA GLY A 65 7.21 8.40 -2.71
C GLY A 65 5.69 8.43 -2.71
N PHE A 66 5.08 7.25 -2.66
CA PHE A 66 3.62 7.11 -2.79
C PHE A 66 3.14 5.81 -2.15
N THR A 67 1.89 5.80 -1.73
CA THR A 67 1.08 4.62 -1.40
C THR A 67 -0.39 5.00 -1.48
N TYR A 68 -1.27 4.00 -1.56
CA TYR A 68 -2.72 4.23 -1.50
C TYR A 68 -3.41 3.18 -0.64
N ILE A 69 -4.64 3.48 -0.27
CA ILE A 69 -5.54 2.61 0.47
C ILE A 69 -6.84 2.42 -0.30
N GLU A 70 -7.50 1.30 -0.10
CA GLU A 70 -8.84 1.04 -0.60
C GLU A 70 -9.61 0.14 0.36
N SER A 71 -10.93 0.39 0.46
CA SER A 71 -11.82 -0.43 1.26
C SER A 71 -12.50 -1.53 0.42
N TRP A 72 -12.70 -2.67 1.04
CA TRP A 72 -13.26 -3.88 0.43
C TRP A 72 -14.27 -4.52 1.38
N GLY A 73 -15.07 -5.46 0.89
CA GLY A 73 -16.03 -6.17 1.72
C GLY A 73 -17.00 -5.22 2.44
N ASN A 74 -17.61 -4.29 1.71
CA ASN A 74 -18.50 -3.28 2.26
C ASN A 74 -17.84 -2.46 3.40
N LYS A 75 -16.61 -2.01 3.19
CA LYS A 75 -15.82 -1.19 4.14
C LYS A 75 -15.45 -1.92 5.45
N THR A 76 -15.46 -3.24 5.46
CA THR A 76 -15.04 -4.04 6.62
C THR A 76 -13.54 -4.34 6.60
N TYR A 77 -12.92 -4.22 5.43
CA TYR A 77 -11.49 -4.40 5.21
C TYR A 77 -10.89 -3.21 4.46
N VAL A 78 -9.65 -2.86 4.78
CA VAL A 78 -8.87 -1.84 4.07
C VAL A 78 -7.52 -2.42 3.69
N ALA A 79 -7.21 -2.43 2.40
CA ALA A 79 -5.88 -2.78 1.90
C ALA A 79 -5.00 -1.53 1.82
N THR A 80 -3.74 -1.68 2.19
CA THR A 80 -2.68 -0.71 1.89
C THR A 80 -1.83 -1.27 0.76
N SER A 81 -1.63 -0.52 -0.30
CA SER A 81 -1.05 -1.00 -1.56
C SER A 81 -0.15 0.04 -2.22
N GLY A 82 0.71 -0.44 -3.14
CA GLY A 82 1.48 0.43 -4.00
C GLY A 82 2.54 1.27 -3.29
N LEU A 83 3.04 0.82 -2.12
CA LEU A 83 4.11 1.52 -1.42
C LEU A 83 5.39 1.54 -2.26
N ILE A 84 5.80 2.73 -2.64
CA ILE A 84 6.98 2.96 -3.47
C ILE A 84 7.74 4.20 -3.02
N VAL A 85 9.06 4.13 -3.05
CA VAL A 85 9.97 5.26 -2.82
C VAL A 85 10.88 5.37 -4.03
N HIS A 86 10.94 6.57 -4.59
CA HIS A 86 11.82 6.86 -5.72
C HIS A 86 13.28 6.58 -5.33
N PRO A 87 14.09 5.96 -6.20
CA PRO A 87 15.46 5.52 -5.88
C PRO A 87 16.33 6.59 -5.20
N LYS A 88 16.21 7.84 -5.63
CA LYS A 88 16.95 9.00 -5.07
C LYS A 88 16.74 9.18 -3.55
N TYR A 89 15.60 8.75 -3.03
CA TYR A 89 15.18 8.99 -1.64
C TYR A 89 15.16 7.74 -0.78
N ARG A 90 15.71 6.62 -1.27
CA ARG A 90 15.82 5.38 -0.51
C ARG A 90 16.86 5.50 0.59
N GLY A 91 16.73 4.70 1.64
CA GLY A 91 17.66 4.71 2.78
C GLY A 91 17.45 5.85 3.79
N LEU A 92 16.47 6.74 3.57
CA LEU A 92 16.18 7.89 4.43
C LEU A 92 14.99 7.66 5.39
N GLY A 93 14.51 6.42 5.51
CA GLY A 93 13.34 6.10 6.35
C GLY A 93 11.99 6.58 5.79
N LEU A 94 11.96 7.09 4.56
CA LEU A 94 10.76 7.68 3.96
C LEU A 94 9.61 6.68 3.81
N SER A 95 9.90 5.42 3.44
CA SER A 95 8.88 4.36 3.34
C SER A 95 8.14 4.15 4.65
N LYS A 96 8.83 4.23 5.78
CA LYS A 96 8.23 4.11 7.12
C LYS A 96 7.27 5.28 7.41
N ARG A 97 7.65 6.50 7.05
CA ARG A 97 6.81 7.70 7.21
C ARG A 97 5.55 7.62 6.33
N ILE A 98 5.70 7.20 5.07
CA ILE A 98 4.58 7.03 4.13
C ILE A 98 3.63 5.94 4.64
N LYS A 99 4.17 4.79 5.07
CA LYS A 99 3.38 3.68 5.59
C LYS A 99 2.61 4.08 6.86
N ALA A 100 3.24 4.78 7.79
CA ALA A 100 2.57 5.28 8.99
C ALA A 100 1.45 6.28 8.67
N ALA A 101 1.66 7.15 7.68
CA ALA A 101 0.63 8.08 7.23
C ALA A 101 -0.57 7.37 6.59
N SER A 102 -0.33 6.34 5.77
CA SER A 102 -1.41 5.53 5.18
C SER A 102 -2.19 4.72 6.21
N PHE A 103 -1.50 4.20 7.22
CA PHE A 103 -2.13 3.52 8.35
C PHE A 103 -3.08 4.47 9.11
N ARG A 104 -2.61 5.67 9.46
CA ARG A 104 -3.45 6.69 10.12
C ARG A 104 -4.64 7.09 9.26
N LEU A 105 -4.44 7.33 7.97
CA LEU A 105 -5.51 7.68 7.05
C LEU A 105 -6.59 6.58 7.01
N ALA A 106 -6.19 5.32 6.92
CA ALA A 106 -7.10 4.18 6.93
C ALA A 106 -7.89 4.09 8.24
N ARG A 107 -7.22 4.27 9.39
CA ARG A 107 -7.85 4.26 10.71
C ARG A 107 -8.86 5.39 10.90
N LEU A 108 -8.55 6.57 10.38
CA LEU A 108 -9.45 7.73 10.44
C LEU A 108 -10.68 7.57 9.55
N ARG A 109 -10.51 7.04 8.33
CA ARG A 109 -11.61 6.88 7.37
C ARG A 109 -12.52 5.71 7.70
N TRP A 110 -11.95 4.61 8.20
CA TRP A 110 -12.67 3.36 8.50
C TRP A 110 -12.20 2.79 9.83
N PRO A 111 -12.59 3.41 10.96
CA PRO A 111 -12.03 3.09 12.28
C PRO A 111 -12.31 1.66 12.75
N LYS A 112 -13.35 1.03 12.22
CA LYS A 112 -13.73 -0.35 12.58
C LYS A 112 -13.22 -1.40 11.59
N ALA A 113 -12.69 -0.99 10.44
CA ALA A 113 -12.21 -1.91 9.42
C ALA A 113 -10.92 -2.60 9.84
N LYS A 114 -10.77 -3.87 9.48
CA LYS A 114 -9.49 -4.57 9.55
C LYS A 114 -8.59 -4.08 8.44
N LEU A 115 -7.34 -3.76 8.76
CA LEU A 115 -6.36 -3.32 7.78
C LEU A 115 -5.49 -4.51 7.38
N PHE A 116 -5.26 -4.70 6.09
CA PHE A 116 -4.43 -5.80 5.62
C PHE A 116 -3.46 -5.40 4.52
N SER A 117 -2.45 -6.22 4.34
CA SER A 117 -1.43 -6.04 3.32
C SER A 117 -0.98 -7.41 2.82
N LEU A 118 -0.83 -7.53 1.51
CA LEU A 118 -0.16 -8.66 0.85
C LEU A 118 1.21 -8.18 0.38
N THR A 119 2.27 -8.77 0.88
CA THR A 119 3.63 -8.38 0.53
C THR A 119 4.59 -9.56 0.44
N SER A 120 5.53 -9.50 -0.51
CA SER A 120 6.69 -10.38 -0.58
C SER A 120 7.96 -9.75 -0.02
N GLY A 121 7.89 -8.48 0.41
CA GLY A 121 9.05 -7.71 0.87
C GLY A 121 9.26 -7.75 2.38
N GLY A 122 10.42 -8.25 2.85
CA GLY A 122 10.73 -8.31 4.27
C GLY A 122 10.73 -6.94 4.96
N ALA A 123 11.14 -5.88 4.26
CA ALA A 123 11.10 -4.52 4.81
C ALA A 123 9.65 -4.05 5.08
N VAL A 124 8.71 -4.38 4.20
CA VAL A 124 7.29 -4.06 4.40
C VAL A 124 6.71 -4.89 5.54
N MET A 125 7.06 -6.18 5.64
CA MET A 125 6.64 -7.04 6.76
C MET A 125 7.09 -6.45 8.10
N LYS A 126 8.34 -5.99 8.19
CA LYS A 126 8.85 -5.34 9.40
C LYS A 126 8.05 -4.08 9.76
N MET A 127 7.81 -3.19 8.80
CA MET A 127 7.01 -1.98 9.03
C MET A 127 5.57 -2.32 9.46
N ASN A 128 4.96 -3.33 8.86
CA ASN A 128 3.64 -3.80 9.25
C ASN A 128 3.63 -4.32 10.71
N THR A 129 4.63 -5.12 11.07
CA THR A 129 4.76 -5.63 12.46
C THR A 129 4.90 -4.49 13.48
N GLU A 130 5.69 -3.47 13.17
CA GLU A 130 5.84 -2.28 14.02
C GLU A 130 4.54 -1.49 14.19
N LEU A 131 3.62 -1.57 13.22
CA LEU A 131 2.29 -0.96 13.27
C LEU A 131 1.22 -1.85 13.93
N GLY A 132 1.58 -3.05 14.37
CA GLY A 132 0.67 -3.99 15.04
C GLY A 132 -0.04 -4.98 14.11
N TYR A 133 0.35 -5.06 12.83
CA TYR A 133 -0.10 -6.16 11.96
C TYR A 133 0.56 -7.47 12.38
N VAL A 134 -0.18 -8.56 12.23
CA VAL A 134 0.32 -9.92 12.44
C VAL A 134 0.17 -10.75 11.16
N PRO A 135 1.05 -11.70 10.89
CA PRO A 135 0.86 -12.65 9.80
C PRO A 135 -0.41 -13.48 10.00
N VAL A 136 -1.18 -13.66 8.93
CA VAL A 136 -2.43 -14.43 8.95
C VAL A 136 -2.51 -15.32 7.72
N THR A 137 -3.43 -16.27 7.73
CA THR A 137 -3.76 -17.04 6.53
C THR A 137 -4.62 -16.19 5.57
N PHE A 138 -4.61 -16.53 4.29
CA PHE A 138 -5.42 -15.82 3.28
C PHE A 138 -6.92 -15.87 3.56
N ASN A 139 -7.39 -16.91 4.26
CA ASN A 139 -8.80 -17.06 4.64
C ASN A 139 -9.27 -16.00 5.65
N GLU A 140 -8.35 -15.31 6.32
CA GLU A 140 -8.68 -14.22 7.25
C GLU A 140 -8.77 -12.85 6.57
N LEU A 141 -8.46 -12.79 5.28
CA LEU A 141 -8.62 -11.58 4.44
C LEU A 141 -10.04 -11.48 3.91
N THR A 142 -10.32 -10.37 3.22
CA THR A 142 -11.62 -10.19 2.57
C THR A 142 -11.92 -11.28 1.55
N ASP A 143 -13.18 -11.68 1.43
CA ASP A 143 -13.70 -12.55 0.37
C ASP A 143 -14.22 -11.77 -0.84
N ASP A 144 -14.10 -10.44 -0.83
CA ASP A 144 -14.53 -9.56 -1.91
C ASP A 144 -13.80 -9.89 -3.22
N GLU A 145 -14.54 -10.41 -4.20
CA GLU A 145 -13.98 -10.78 -5.51
C GLU A 145 -13.31 -9.61 -6.23
N ALA A 146 -13.79 -8.39 -6.01
CA ALA A 146 -13.19 -7.20 -6.62
C ALA A 146 -11.75 -6.95 -6.13
N PHE A 147 -11.45 -7.30 -4.87
CA PHE A 147 -10.08 -7.27 -4.37
C PHE A 147 -9.20 -8.31 -5.10
N TRP A 148 -9.66 -9.55 -5.17
CA TRP A 148 -8.87 -10.65 -5.75
C TRP A 148 -8.64 -10.50 -7.26
N LYS A 149 -9.53 -9.81 -7.96
CA LYS A 149 -9.31 -9.40 -9.34
C LYS A 149 -8.02 -8.60 -9.54
N GLY A 150 -7.61 -7.82 -8.56
CA GLY A 150 -6.33 -7.09 -8.60
C GLY A 150 -5.10 -7.99 -8.71
N CYS A 151 -5.21 -9.26 -8.29
CA CYS A 151 -4.12 -10.24 -8.41
C CYS A 151 -3.99 -10.81 -9.85
N GLU A 152 -4.98 -10.65 -10.72
CA GLU A 152 -4.94 -11.14 -12.10
C GLU A 152 -3.81 -10.49 -12.92
N ALA A 153 -3.46 -9.24 -12.60
CA ALA A 153 -2.35 -8.52 -13.23
C ALA A 153 -0.97 -8.85 -12.64
N CYS A 154 -0.90 -9.75 -11.66
CA CYS A 154 0.35 -10.15 -11.01
C CYS A 154 1.00 -11.33 -11.73
N THR A 155 2.32 -11.31 -11.88
CA THR A 155 3.09 -12.44 -12.47
C THR A 155 2.95 -13.75 -11.68
N ASN A 156 2.54 -13.68 -10.41
CA ASN A 156 2.35 -14.83 -9.52
C ASN A 156 0.89 -15.32 -9.46
N HIS A 157 0.01 -14.81 -10.32
CA HIS A 157 -1.42 -15.14 -10.28
C HIS A 157 -1.70 -16.64 -10.43
N GLU A 158 -0.94 -17.33 -11.26
CA GLU A 158 -1.08 -18.80 -11.44
C GLU A 158 -0.84 -19.59 -10.14
N ILE A 159 0.08 -19.11 -9.28
CA ILE A 159 0.33 -19.73 -7.97
C ILE A 159 -0.91 -19.60 -7.10
N LEU A 160 -1.49 -18.39 -7.05
CA LEU A 160 -2.71 -18.12 -6.28
C LEU A 160 -3.88 -19.00 -6.72
N VAL A 161 -4.09 -19.10 -8.03
CA VAL A 161 -5.15 -19.94 -8.62
C VAL A 161 -4.93 -21.42 -8.32
N SER A 162 -3.69 -21.92 -8.50
CA SER A 162 -3.35 -23.34 -8.25
C SER A 162 -3.53 -23.78 -6.80
N LYS A 163 -3.63 -22.82 -5.87
CA LYS A 163 -3.82 -23.04 -4.43
C LYS A 163 -5.19 -22.60 -3.90
N ASP A 164 -6.18 -22.47 -4.78
CA ASP A 164 -7.55 -22.06 -4.43
C ASP A 164 -7.60 -20.77 -3.57
N ARG A 165 -6.73 -19.79 -3.87
CA ARG A 165 -6.55 -18.56 -3.09
C ARG A 165 -6.17 -18.74 -1.61
N LYS A 166 -5.67 -19.90 -1.22
CA LYS A 166 -5.24 -20.17 0.16
C LYS A 166 -3.78 -19.81 0.40
N PHE A 167 -2.98 -19.69 -0.65
CA PHE A 167 -1.55 -19.43 -0.59
C PHE A 167 -1.05 -18.73 -1.85
N CYS A 168 -0.06 -17.87 -1.67
CA CYS A 168 0.76 -17.27 -2.73
C CYS A 168 2.16 -16.96 -2.18
N ILE A 169 3.04 -16.41 -2.99
CA ILE A 169 4.38 -15.93 -2.56
C ILE A 169 4.25 -14.78 -1.53
N CYS A 170 3.20 -13.96 -1.64
CA CYS A 170 2.96 -12.88 -0.68
C CYS A 170 2.60 -13.43 0.70
N THR A 171 3.11 -12.76 1.73
CA THR A 171 2.64 -12.94 3.11
C THR A 171 1.45 -12.04 3.36
N ALA A 172 0.35 -12.60 3.86
CA ALA A 172 -0.80 -11.83 4.33
C ALA A 172 -0.54 -11.33 5.74
N MET A 173 -0.77 -10.05 5.98
CA MET A 173 -0.67 -9.44 7.31
C MET A 173 -1.91 -8.63 7.61
N LEU A 174 -2.42 -8.74 8.83
CA LEU A 174 -3.68 -8.14 9.27
C LEU A 174 -3.50 -7.36 10.56
N TYR A 175 -4.07 -6.15 10.59
CA TYR A 175 -4.30 -5.37 11.79
C TYR A 175 -5.80 -5.38 12.12
N ASP A 176 -6.16 -5.90 13.28
CA ASP A 176 -7.55 -5.93 13.76
C ASP A 176 -7.75 -4.85 14.84
N PRO A 177 -8.48 -3.76 14.58
CA PRO A 177 -8.67 -2.70 15.56
C PRO A 177 -9.36 -3.17 16.85
N ALA A 178 -10.14 -4.25 16.80
CA ALA A 178 -10.76 -4.80 18.01
C ALA A 178 -9.75 -5.38 19.02
N LYS A 179 -8.55 -5.75 18.53
CA LYS A 179 -7.45 -6.24 19.38
C LYS A 179 -6.54 -5.11 19.91
N HIS A 180 -6.80 -3.86 19.52
CA HIS A 180 -6.03 -2.67 19.83
C HIS A 180 -6.93 -1.56 20.37
N ALA A 181 -7.93 -1.91 21.19
CA ALA A 181 -8.94 -0.97 21.69
C ALA A 181 -8.35 0.19 22.52
N ASP A 182 -7.15 -0.02 23.10
CA ASP A 182 -6.46 0.98 23.94
C ASP A 182 -5.50 1.87 23.12
N ASP A 183 -5.30 1.60 21.83
CA ASP A 183 -4.43 2.41 20.99
C ASP A 183 -5.15 3.69 20.53
N THR A 184 -4.72 4.83 21.05
CA THR A 184 -5.17 6.14 20.58
C THR A 184 -4.69 6.37 19.14
N ILE A 185 -5.58 6.86 18.28
CA ILE A 185 -5.27 7.15 16.87
C ILE A 185 -4.42 8.43 16.75
#